data_1f95d6939d00df9e0e5b45eca3bfe7b4
#
_entry.id   1f95d6939d00df9e0e5b45eca3bfe7b4
#
_cell.length_a   1.000
_cell.length_b   1.000
_cell.length_c   1.000
_cell.angle_alpha   90.00
_cell.angle_beta   90.00
_cell.angle_gamma   90.00
#
_symmetry.space_group_name_H-M   'P 1'
#
loop_
_entity.id
_entity.type
_entity.pdbx_description
1 polymer ?
#
loop_
_entity_poly.entity_id
_entity_poly.type
_entity_poly.pdbx_seq_one_letter_code
_entity_poly.pdbx_strand_id
1 'polypeptide(L)'
;MYAASFHNDASEWQAFITGNQDACGTLYARYAPQLYNYGCKLHADRSLIEDCIQQLFLYLLTHRSHLSAVQNVKAYLVKAFRRDLLRMATENRKQQEFPEEGFDITISPETQLISDESALARRRKVAEEINALPPRMKEVLFLRFYENLSFEDIAAVMNIHQKSVYKMVYKAFDKLRHRLIDFPLWLAMGWLLWK
;
A
#
# COMPACT_ATOMS: atom_id res chain seq x y z
N MET A 1 10.45 0.36 -17.35
CA MET A 1 10.99 -0.83 -16.64
C MET A 1 9.95 -1.55 -15.74
N TYR A 2 8.68 -1.12 -15.70
CA TYR A 2 7.64 -1.66 -14.80
C TYR A 2 6.74 -2.74 -15.41
N ALA A 3 6.62 -2.84 -16.72
CA ALA A 3 5.76 -3.84 -17.39
C ALA A 3 6.27 -5.29 -17.26
N ALA A 4 7.58 -5.49 -17.09
CA ALA A 4 8.18 -6.82 -16.95
C ALA A 4 7.87 -7.50 -15.61
N SER A 5 7.58 -6.73 -14.55
CA SER A 5 7.28 -7.25 -13.21
C SER A 5 5.91 -7.95 -13.15
N PHE A 6 4.89 -7.40 -13.81
CA PHE A 6 3.53 -7.95 -13.78
C PHE A 6 3.40 -9.30 -14.49
N HIS A 7 4.18 -9.50 -15.56
CA HIS A 7 4.13 -10.78 -16.31
C HIS A 7 4.75 -11.94 -15.50
N ASN A 8 5.72 -11.62 -14.65
CA ASN A 8 6.36 -12.60 -13.77
C ASN A 8 5.45 -13.00 -12.59
N ASP A 9 4.72 -12.04 -12.00
CA ASP A 9 3.86 -12.29 -10.84
C ASP A 9 2.70 -13.24 -11.13
N ALA A 10 2.05 -13.09 -12.28
CA ALA A 10 0.94 -13.97 -12.69
C ALA A 10 1.42 -15.39 -12.95
N SER A 11 2.60 -15.57 -13.57
CA SER A 11 3.18 -16.89 -13.82
C SER A 11 3.65 -17.56 -12.52
N GLU A 12 4.24 -16.81 -11.61
CA GLU A 12 4.64 -17.31 -10.28
C GLU A 12 3.42 -17.70 -9.43
N TRP A 13 2.36 -16.88 -9.47
CA TRP A 13 1.11 -17.22 -8.81
C TRP A 13 0.51 -18.51 -9.37
N GLN A 14 0.51 -18.65 -10.71
CA GLN A 14 0.03 -19.85 -11.35
C GLN A 14 0.86 -21.08 -10.95
N ALA A 15 2.18 -20.97 -10.95
CA ALA A 15 3.08 -22.01 -10.47
C ALA A 15 2.79 -22.41 -9.02
N PHE A 16 2.57 -21.40 -8.14
CA PHE A 16 2.23 -21.63 -6.75
C PHE A 16 0.93 -22.39 -6.57
N ILE A 17 -0.17 -21.98 -7.21
CA ILE A 17 -1.46 -22.67 -7.05
C ILE A 17 -1.45 -24.07 -7.67
N THR A 18 -0.61 -24.34 -8.66
CA THR A 18 -0.42 -25.69 -9.26
C THR A 18 0.54 -26.58 -8.45
N GLY A 19 1.11 -26.10 -7.34
CA GLY A 19 1.83 -26.93 -6.38
C GLY A 19 3.34 -26.70 -6.31
N ASN A 20 3.90 -25.73 -7.05
CA ASN A 20 5.31 -25.39 -6.93
C ASN A 20 5.57 -24.67 -5.58
N GLN A 21 6.34 -25.30 -4.71
CA GLN A 21 6.66 -24.75 -3.38
C GLN A 21 7.64 -23.57 -3.45
N ASP A 22 8.60 -23.59 -4.39
CA ASP A 22 9.58 -22.52 -4.56
C ASP A 22 8.91 -21.20 -4.96
N ALA A 23 7.82 -21.28 -5.74
CA ALA A 23 7.03 -20.12 -6.10
C ALA A 23 6.44 -19.38 -4.88
N CYS A 24 6.06 -20.10 -3.82
CA CYS A 24 5.60 -19.48 -2.58
C CYS A 24 6.73 -18.69 -1.91
N GLY A 25 7.93 -19.26 -1.83
CA GLY A 25 9.11 -18.59 -1.29
C GLY A 25 9.44 -17.30 -2.06
N THR A 26 9.34 -17.35 -3.40
CA THR A 26 9.55 -16.18 -4.26
C THR A 26 8.51 -15.09 -4.01
N LEU A 27 7.23 -15.46 -3.93
CA LEU A 27 6.14 -14.52 -3.62
C LEU A 27 6.33 -13.92 -2.22
N TYR A 28 6.67 -14.74 -1.22
CA TYR A 28 6.95 -14.26 0.13
C TYR A 28 8.11 -13.25 0.15
N ALA A 29 9.25 -13.59 -0.41
CA ALA A 29 10.43 -12.74 -0.44
C ALA A 29 10.15 -11.39 -1.14
N ARG A 30 9.30 -11.38 -2.17
CA ARG A 30 8.93 -10.17 -2.91
C ARG A 30 7.91 -9.31 -2.16
N TYR A 31 6.88 -9.90 -1.59
CA TYR A 31 5.74 -9.16 -1.06
C TYR A 31 5.77 -8.92 0.44
N ALA A 32 6.42 -9.76 1.25
CA ALA A 32 6.46 -9.57 2.69
C ALA A 32 7.05 -8.20 3.11
N PRO A 33 8.15 -7.69 2.50
CA PRO A 33 8.66 -6.36 2.82
C PRO A 33 7.68 -5.24 2.44
N GLN A 34 6.95 -5.39 1.33
CA GLN A 34 5.96 -4.40 0.88
C GLN A 34 4.75 -4.38 1.82
N LEU A 35 4.24 -5.56 2.20
CA LEU A 35 3.15 -5.70 3.16
C LEU A 35 3.53 -5.16 4.54
N TYR A 36 4.77 -5.43 5.00
CA TYR A 36 5.29 -4.89 6.25
C TYR A 36 5.34 -3.35 6.24
N ASN A 37 5.91 -2.76 5.17
CA ASN A 37 5.94 -1.31 5.04
C ASN A 37 4.54 -0.70 5.02
N TYR A 38 3.58 -1.31 4.32
CA TYR A 38 2.18 -0.89 4.33
C TYR A 38 1.54 -1.07 5.71
N GLY A 39 1.80 -2.20 6.38
CA GLY A 39 1.31 -2.49 7.74
C GLY A 39 1.76 -1.45 8.75
N CYS A 40 3.05 -1.04 8.71
CA CYS A 40 3.60 0.01 9.56
C CYS A 40 2.92 1.39 9.38
N LYS A 41 2.21 1.61 8.27
CA LYS A 41 1.40 2.82 8.05
C LYS A 41 0.00 2.70 8.63
N LEU A 42 -0.51 1.47 8.76
CA LEU A 42 -1.85 1.17 9.27
C LEU A 42 -1.87 0.94 10.78
N HIS A 43 -0.79 0.38 11.34
CA HIS A 43 -0.73 -0.03 12.74
C HIS A 43 0.67 0.15 13.32
N ALA A 44 0.75 0.51 14.62
CA ALA A 44 2.01 0.74 15.30
C ALA A 44 2.71 -0.53 15.79
N ASP A 45 1.94 -1.59 16.08
CA ASP A 45 2.45 -2.85 16.59
C ASP A 45 3.09 -3.68 15.47
N ARG A 46 4.42 -3.73 15.49
CA ARG A 46 5.23 -4.45 14.49
C ARG A 46 5.06 -5.96 14.59
N SER A 47 4.92 -6.49 15.81
CA SER A 47 4.71 -7.93 16.02
C SER A 47 3.40 -8.39 15.40
N LEU A 48 2.31 -7.62 15.62
CA LEU A 48 1.02 -7.89 15.00
C LEU A 48 1.09 -7.89 13.47
N ILE A 49 1.86 -6.97 12.89
CA ILE A 49 2.08 -6.88 11.44
C ILE A 49 2.79 -8.14 10.91
N GLU A 50 3.88 -8.54 11.58
CA GLU A 50 4.67 -9.71 11.22
C GLU A 50 3.83 -11.00 11.33
N ASP A 51 3.09 -11.17 12.42
CA ASP A 51 2.18 -12.28 12.61
C ASP A 51 1.10 -12.35 11.53
N CYS A 52 0.53 -11.19 11.17
CA CYS A 52 -0.47 -11.09 10.11
C CYS A 52 0.10 -11.53 8.74
N ILE A 53 1.33 -11.14 8.41
CA ILE A 53 2.01 -11.55 7.18
C ILE A 53 2.25 -13.08 7.20
N GLN A 54 2.77 -13.61 8.29
CA GLN A 54 3.01 -15.05 8.43
C GLN A 54 1.71 -15.85 8.31
N GLN A 55 0.64 -15.43 8.98
CA GLN A 55 -0.67 -16.08 8.90
C GLN A 55 -1.25 -16.03 7.49
N LEU A 56 -1.10 -14.91 6.78
CA LEU A 56 -1.54 -14.78 5.39
C LEU A 56 -0.85 -15.82 4.49
N PHE A 57 0.47 -15.92 4.55
CA PHE A 57 1.21 -16.87 3.71
C PHE A 57 0.99 -18.32 4.12
N LEU A 58 0.83 -18.59 5.41
CA LEU A 58 0.45 -19.92 5.91
C LEU A 58 -0.94 -20.33 5.39
N TYR A 59 -1.91 -19.41 5.42
CA TYR A 59 -3.23 -19.63 4.84
C TYR A 59 -3.16 -19.94 3.35
N LEU A 60 -2.38 -19.16 2.59
CA LEU A 60 -2.20 -19.41 1.16
C LEU A 60 -1.60 -20.80 0.88
N LEU A 61 -0.59 -21.21 1.64
CA LEU A 61 0.03 -22.53 1.52
C LEU A 61 -0.95 -23.66 1.80
N THR A 62 -1.72 -23.56 2.88
CA THR A 62 -2.65 -24.61 3.31
C THR A 62 -3.89 -24.72 2.42
N HIS A 63 -4.30 -23.61 1.79
CA HIS A 63 -5.52 -23.56 0.97
C HIS A 63 -5.23 -23.39 -0.54
N ARG A 64 -3.99 -23.62 -0.98
CA ARG A 64 -3.55 -23.37 -2.36
C ARG A 64 -4.44 -24.01 -3.42
N SER A 65 -4.95 -25.23 -3.16
CA SER A 65 -5.83 -25.97 -4.08
C SER A 65 -7.20 -25.30 -4.31
N HIS A 66 -7.59 -24.39 -3.42
CA HIS A 66 -8.85 -23.65 -3.51
C HIS A 66 -8.64 -22.22 -4.06
N LEU A 67 -7.39 -21.84 -4.30
CA LEU A 67 -7.08 -20.53 -4.87
C LEU A 67 -7.27 -20.56 -6.39
N SER A 68 -7.83 -19.48 -6.92
CA SER A 68 -7.97 -19.28 -8.36
C SER A 68 -6.89 -18.34 -8.90
N ALA A 69 -6.74 -18.32 -10.23
CA ALA A 69 -5.92 -17.32 -10.89
C ALA A 69 -6.43 -15.91 -10.57
N VAL A 70 -5.51 -14.98 -10.30
CA VAL A 70 -5.81 -13.58 -10.03
C VAL A 70 -5.18 -12.70 -11.10
N GLN A 71 -5.84 -11.62 -11.46
CA GLN A 71 -5.32 -10.68 -12.45
C GLN A 71 -4.15 -9.85 -11.90
N ASN A 72 -4.23 -9.49 -10.62
CA ASN A 72 -3.22 -8.69 -9.92
C ASN A 72 -2.90 -9.32 -8.57
N VAL A 73 -1.80 -10.07 -8.51
CA VAL A 73 -1.34 -10.79 -7.31
C VAL A 73 -1.08 -9.81 -6.16
N LYS A 74 -0.45 -8.67 -6.46
CA LYS A 74 -0.16 -7.62 -5.48
C LYS A 74 -1.44 -7.10 -4.84
N ALA A 75 -2.41 -6.71 -5.66
CA ALA A 75 -3.69 -6.19 -5.16
C ALA A 75 -4.43 -7.23 -4.31
N TYR A 76 -4.39 -8.49 -4.71
CA TYR A 76 -4.97 -9.60 -3.94
C TYR A 76 -4.32 -9.73 -2.56
N LEU A 77 -2.98 -9.76 -2.50
CA LEU A 77 -2.23 -9.89 -1.24
C LEU A 77 -2.43 -8.68 -0.33
N VAL A 78 -2.36 -7.46 -0.87
CA VAL A 78 -2.59 -6.22 -0.12
C VAL A 78 -4.02 -6.18 0.45
N LYS A 79 -5.03 -6.60 -0.35
CA LYS A 79 -6.42 -6.67 0.11
C LYS A 79 -6.59 -7.67 1.26
N ALA A 80 -6.05 -8.88 1.11
CA ALA A 80 -6.15 -9.91 2.13
C ALA A 80 -5.44 -9.49 3.42
N PHE A 81 -4.20 -9.01 3.32
CA PHE A 81 -3.42 -8.50 4.44
C PHE A 81 -4.12 -7.37 5.18
N ARG A 82 -4.61 -6.34 4.45
CA ARG A 82 -5.33 -5.20 5.05
C ARG A 82 -6.54 -5.66 5.86
N ARG A 83 -7.36 -6.51 5.26
CA ARG A 83 -8.54 -7.06 5.94
C ARG A 83 -8.17 -7.78 7.23
N ASP A 84 -7.17 -8.65 7.18
CA ASP A 84 -6.78 -9.48 8.31
C ASP A 84 -6.08 -8.65 9.40
N LEU A 85 -5.22 -7.69 9.02
CA LEU A 85 -4.58 -6.78 9.98
C LEU A 85 -5.62 -5.93 10.73
N LEU A 86 -6.60 -5.35 10.04
CA LEU A 86 -7.65 -4.55 10.69
C LEU A 86 -8.54 -5.41 11.60
N ARG A 87 -8.81 -6.66 11.21
CA ARG A 87 -9.55 -7.61 12.05
C ARG A 87 -8.75 -7.93 13.32
N MET A 88 -7.48 -8.32 13.19
CA MET A 88 -6.59 -8.64 14.34
C MET A 88 -6.43 -7.44 15.27
N ALA A 89 -6.24 -6.24 14.72
CA ALA A 89 -6.15 -5.00 15.48
C ALA A 89 -7.43 -4.73 16.29
N THR A 90 -8.61 -4.98 15.69
CA THR A 90 -9.90 -4.80 16.37
C THR A 90 -10.12 -5.83 17.49
N GLU A 91 -9.68 -7.07 17.28
CA GLU A 91 -9.75 -8.12 18.29
C GLU A 91 -8.84 -7.79 19.49
N ASN A 92 -7.62 -7.30 19.22
CA ASN A 92 -6.69 -6.87 20.27
C ASN A 92 -7.15 -5.62 21.02
N ARG A 93 -7.85 -4.66 20.36
CA ARG A 93 -8.43 -3.46 21.00
C ARG A 93 -9.40 -3.79 22.13
N LYS A 94 -10.12 -4.90 22.06
CA LYS A 94 -11.00 -5.33 23.15
C LYS A 94 -10.24 -5.69 24.42
N GLN A 95 -8.91 -5.81 24.33
CA GLN A 95 -8.01 -6.18 25.43
C GLN A 95 -7.08 -5.05 25.89
N GLN A 96 -6.87 -4.01 25.09
CA GLN A 96 -5.94 -2.89 25.41
C GLN A 96 -6.44 -1.57 24.78
N GLU A 97 -6.28 -0.46 25.50
CA GLU A 97 -6.51 0.90 24.97
C GLU A 97 -5.34 1.30 24.06
N PHE A 98 -5.51 1.20 22.74
CA PHE A 98 -4.56 1.75 21.76
C PHE A 98 -5.11 3.02 21.13
N PRO A 99 -4.24 3.99 20.74
CA PRO A 99 -4.64 5.23 20.08
C PRO A 99 -5.32 4.97 18.73
N GLU A 100 -6.15 5.91 18.30
CA GLU A 100 -6.88 5.85 17.02
C GLU A 100 -5.93 5.58 15.85
N GLU A 101 -6.33 4.64 14.96
CA GLU A 101 -5.59 4.25 13.78
C GLU A 101 -5.33 5.46 12.87
N GLY A 102 -4.08 5.89 12.80
CA GLY A 102 -3.61 6.88 11.87
C GLY A 102 -2.86 6.22 10.73
N PHE A 103 -3.06 6.67 9.50
CA PHE A 103 -2.20 6.29 8.39
C PHE A 103 -1.10 7.35 8.26
N ASP A 104 0.17 7.00 8.61
CA ASP A 104 1.27 7.96 8.60
C ASP A 104 2.30 7.64 7.52
N ILE A 105 2.62 8.66 6.72
CA ILE A 105 3.65 8.58 5.69
C ILE A 105 4.96 9.11 6.27
N THR A 106 5.86 8.19 6.61
CA THR A 106 7.21 8.53 7.05
C THR A 106 8.15 8.60 5.83
N ILE A 107 8.96 9.64 5.75
CA ILE A 107 10.03 9.72 4.73
C ILE A 107 11.07 8.67 5.08
N SER A 108 11.39 7.78 4.13
CA SER A 108 12.41 6.75 4.34
C SER A 108 13.78 7.39 4.62
N PRO A 109 14.58 6.83 5.57
CA PRO A 109 15.94 7.29 5.86
C PRO A 109 16.88 7.29 4.63
N GLU A 110 16.67 6.35 3.70
CA GLU A 110 17.44 6.25 2.44
C GLU A 110 17.31 7.50 1.57
N THR A 111 16.24 8.28 1.75
CA THR A 111 16.00 9.53 1.04
C THR A 111 16.84 10.69 1.62
N GLN A 112 17.49 10.51 2.78
CA GLN A 112 18.34 11.51 3.42
C GLN A 112 19.74 11.64 2.81
N LEU A 113 20.15 10.70 1.95
CA LEU A 113 21.46 10.70 1.26
C LEU A 113 21.56 11.71 0.10
N ILE A 114 20.52 12.53 -0.11
CA ILE A 114 20.52 13.56 -1.16
C ILE A 114 21.23 14.80 -0.62
N SER A 115 22.37 15.13 -1.22
CA SER A 115 23.24 16.27 -0.87
C SER A 115 22.62 17.67 -1.10
N ASP A 116 21.42 17.76 -1.69
CA ASP A 116 20.73 19.03 -1.94
C ASP A 116 19.75 19.35 -0.80
N GLU A 117 20.16 20.25 0.10
CA GLU A 117 19.33 20.72 1.23
C GLU A 117 17.98 21.28 0.77
N SER A 118 17.94 21.93 -0.39
CA SER A 118 16.70 22.49 -0.93
C SER A 118 15.71 21.41 -1.36
N ALA A 119 16.21 20.32 -1.92
CA ALA A 119 15.39 19.16 -2.28
C ALA A 119 14.88 18.43 -1.03
N LEU A 120 15.71 18.33 0.01
CA LEU A 120 15.32 17.71 1.28
C LEU A 120 14.24 18.54 2.00
N ALA A 121 14.39 19.86 2.05
CA ALA A 121 13.40 20.77 2.65
C ALA A 121 12.05 20.69 1.90
N ARG A 122 12.09 20.66 0.57
CA ARG A 122 10.87 20.46 -0.26
C ARG A 122 10.17 19.15 0.04
N ARG A 123 10.91 18.05 0.15
CA ARG A 123 10.35 16.72 0.47
C ARG A 123 9.73 16.67 1.86
N ARG A 124 10.38 17.27 2.86
CA ARG A 124 9.82 17.38 4.22
C ARG A 124 8.50 18.13 4.20
N LYS A 125 8.44 19.29 3.54
CA LYS A 125 7.21 20.07 3.42
C LYS A 125 6.09 19.28 2.74
N VAL A 126 6.38 18.57 1.64
CA VAL A 126 5.38 17.71 0.97
C VAL A 126 4.90 16.59 1.90
N ALA A 127 5.79 15.94 2.64
CA ALA A 127 5.40 14.88 3.57
C ALA A 127 4.54 15.40 4.72
N GLU A 128 4.86 16.57 5.28
CA GLU A 128 4.07 17.24 6.32
C GLU A 128 2.64 17.53 5.80
N GLU A 129 2.52 18.08 4.58
CA GLU A 129 1.22 18.37 4.00
C GLU A 129 0.41 17.11 3.66
N ILE A 130 1.07 16.03 3.22
CA ILE A 130 0.41 14.74 3.05
C ILE A 130 -0.04 14.18 4.40
N ASN A 131 0.78 14.30 5.45
CA ASN A 131 0.42 13.82 6.79
C ASN A 131 -0.71 14.63 7.44
N ALA A 132 -0.96 15.85 7.00
CA ALA A 132 -2.13 16.65 7.40
C ALA A 132 -3.44 16.23 6.69
N LEU A 133 -3.40 15.31 5.74
CA LEU A 133 -4.60 14.76 5.10
C LEU A 133 -5.31 13.75 6.01
N PRO A 134 -6.64 13.57 5.86
CA PRO A 134 -7.37 12.49 6.52
C PRO A 134 -6.74 11.11 6.23
N PRO A 135 -6.71 10.17 7.20
CA PRO A 135 -6.05 8.87 7.06
C PRO A 135 -6.42 8.10 5.79
N ARG A 136 -7.70 8.03 5.44
CA ARG A 136 -8.16 7.35 4.22
C ARG A 136 -7.66 8.00 2.92
N MET A 137 -7.45 9.32 2.90
CA MET A 137 -6.88 9.99 1.73
C MET A 137 -5.38 9.68 1.61
N LYS A 138 -4.66 9.66 2.74
CA LYS A 138 -3.24 9.25 2.78
C LYS A 138 -3.08 7.82 2.27
N GLU A 139 -3.91 6.91 2.73
CA GLU A 139 -3.91 5.51 2.30
C GLU A 139 -4.14 5.37 0.79
N VAL A 140 -5.14 6.04 0.23
CA VAL A 140 -5.41 6.03 -1.22
C VAL A 140 -4.20 6.55 -2.01
N LEU A 141 -3.56 7.65 -1.57
CA LEU A 141 -2.36 8.17 -2.22
C LEU A 141 -1.20 7.17 -2.14
N PHE A 142 -0.97 6.55 -0.99
CA PHE A 142 0.06 5.53 -0.82
C PHE A 142 -0.17 4.34 -1.75
N LEU A 143 -1.37 3.78 -1.77
CA LEU A 143 -1.72 2.64 -2.63
C LEU A 143 -1.57 2.99 -4.12
N ARG A 144 -1.89 4.23 -4.52
CA ARG A 144 -1.78 4.67 -5.91
C ARG A 144 -0.33 4.92 -6.34
N PHE A 145 0.42 5.70 -5.55
CA PHE A 145 1.71 6.26 -5.98
C PHE A 145 2.90 5.45 -5.49
N TYR A 146 2.79 4.80 -4.35
CA TYR A 146 3.87 3.97 -3.81
C TYR A 146 3.68 2.51 -4.21
N GLU A 147 2.48 1.96 -4.01
CA GLU A 147 2.18 0.57 -4.38
C GLU A 147 1.81 0.42 -5.87
N ASN A 148 1.58 1.52 -6.58
CA ASN A 148 1.26 1.55 -8.01
C ASN A 148 0.01 0.74 -8.39
N LEU A 149 -0.99 0.70 -7.52
CA LEU A 149 -2.26 0.01 -7.76
C LEU A 149 -3.18 0.83 -8.67
N SER A 150 -4.01 0.15 -9.45
CA SER A 150 -5.07 0.80 -10.24
C SER A 150 -6.17 1.36 -9.32
N PHE A 151 -6.99 2.27 -9.82
CA PHE A 151 -8.14 2.78 -9.04
C PHE A 151 -9.17 1.69 -8.72
N GLU A 152 -9.30 0.70 -9.59
CA GLU A 152 -10.13 -0.47 -9.38
C GLU A 152 -9.57 -1.36 -8.26
N ASP A 153 -8.26 -1.66 -8.31
CA ASP A 153 -7.58 -2.42 -7.25
C ASP A 153 -7.70 -1.73 -5.90
N ILE A 154 -7.47 -0.41 -5.85
CA ILE A 154 -7.60 0.38 -4.61
C ILE A 154 -9.03 0.31 -4.06
N ALA A 155 -10.03 0.41 -4.93
CA ALA A 155 -11.42 0.27 -4.54
C ALA A 155 -11.69 -1.10 -3.91
N ALA A 156 -11.14 -2.16 -4.52
CA ALA A 156 -11.24 -3.53 -4.01
C ALA A 156 -10.49 -3.72 -2.69
N VAL A 157 -9.27 -3.16 -2.55
CA VAL A 157 -8.45 -3.22 -1.33
C VAL A 157 -9.14 -2.52 -0.16
N MET A 158 -9.66 -1.32 -0.38
CA MET A 158 -10.29 -0.50 0.66
C MET A 158 -11.77 -0.82 0.88
N ASN A 159 -12.34 -1.73 0.09
CA ASN A 159 -13.77 -2.09 0.10
C ASN A 159 -14.69 -0.86 -0.04
N ILE A 160 -14.44 -0.06 -1.08
CA ILE A 160 -15.23 1.14 -1.41
C ILE A 160 -15.52 1.20 -2.90
N HIS A 161 -16.45 2.05 -3.32
CA HIS A 161 -16.72 2.28 -4.74
C HIS A 161 -15.55 3.00 -5.42
N GLN A 162 -15.22 2.62 -6.66
CA GLN A 162 -14.18 3.25 -7.46
C GLN A 162 -14.37 4.77 -7.61
N LYS A 163 -15.62 5.22 -7.74
CA LYS A 163 -15.96 6.67 -7.74
C LYS A 163 -15.52 7.38 -6.46
N SER A 164 -15.54 6.68 -5.33
CA SER A 164 -15.07 7.24 -4.04
C SER A 164 -13.55 7.39 -4.02
N VAL A 165 -12.82 6.43 -4.62
CA VAL A 165 -11.36 6.52 -4.78
C VAL A 165 -10.99 7.75 -5.59
N TYR A 166 -11.62 7.94 -6.77
CA TYR A 166 -11.40 9.15 -7.59
C TYR A 166 -11.67 10.45 -6.82
N LYS A 167 -12.79 10.51 -6.09
CA LYS A 167 -13.13 11.68 -5.26
C LYS A 167 -12.08 11.95 -4.18
N MET A 168 -11.55 10.91 -3.53
CA MET A 168 -10.52 11.05 -2.49
C MET A 168 -9.21 11.55 -3.08
N VAL A 169 -8.77 10.98 -4.21
CA VAL A 169 -7.55 11.43 -4.91
C VAL A 169 -7.71 12.90 -5.33
N TYR A 170 -8.82 13.26 -5.99
CA TYR A 170 -9.07 14.64 -6.41
C TYR A 170 -9.03 15.61 -5.22
N LYS A 171 -9.77 15.30 -4.14
CA LYS A 171 -9.79 16.13 -2.93
C LYS A 171 -8.43 16.23 -2.24
N ALA A 172 -7.64 15.15 -2.25
CA ALA A 172 -6.29 15.18 -1.70
C ALA A 172 -5.39 16.13 -2.49
N PHE A 173 -5.41 16.05 -3.83
CA PHE A 173 -4.66 16.97 -4.68
C PHE A 173 -5.13 18.40 -4.56
N ASP A 174 -6.43 18.65 -4.48
CA ASP A 174 -6.97 20.00 -4.29
C ASP A 174 -6.45 20.62 -3.00
N LYS A 175 -6.48 19.87 -1.89
CA LYS A 175 -5.92 20.32 -0.61
C LYS A 175 -4.41 20.56 -0.67
N LEU A 176 -3.65 19.66 -1.30
CA LEU A 176 -2.20 19.81 -1.46
C LEU A 176 -1.85 21.01 -2.35
N ARG A 177 -2.60 21.23 -3.44
CA ARG A 177 -2.40 22.37 -4.33
C ARG A 177 -2.54 23.71 -3.60
N HIS A 178 -3.56 23.87 -2.75
CA HIS A 178 -3.76 25.10 -1.99
C HIS A 178 -2.67 25.36 -0.95
N ARG A 179 -1.99 24.32 -0.47
CA ARG A 179 -0.94 24.42 0.55
C ARG A 179 0.47 24.48 -0.02
N LEU A 180 0.65 23.96 -1.23
CA LEU A 180 1.92 23.89 -1.95
C LEU A 180 1.91 24.82 -3.19
N ILE A 181 1.46 26.08 -3.05
CA ILE A 181 1.29 27.05 -4.14
C ILE A 181 2.57 27.24 -4.97
N ASP A 182 3.74 27.09 -4.35
CA ASP A 182 5.05 27.23 -5.00
C ASP A 182 5.52 25.97 -5.76
N PHE A 183 4.70 24.92 -5.83
CA PHE A 183 5.08 23.66 -6.45
C PHE A 183 4.28 23.44 -7.74
N PRO A 184 4.91 23.13 -8.89
CA PRO A 184 4.20 22.88 -10.15
C PRO A 184 3.50 21.49 -10.12
N LEU A 185 2.50 21.33 -9.23
CA LEU A 185 1.69 20.11 -9.08
C LEU A 185 0.90 19.76 -10.35
N TRP A 186 0.70 20.72 -11.25
CA TRP A 186 0.05 20.50 -12.54
C TRP A 186 0.84 19.55 -13.46
N LEU A 187 2.18 19.46 -13.32
CA LEU A 187 2.99 18.47 -14.03
C LEU A 187 2.74 17.04 -13.53
N ALA A 188 2.53 16.88 -12.23
CA ALA A 188 2.17 15.59 -11.65
C ALA A 188 0.75 15.15 -12.03
N MET A 189 -0.19 16.10 -12.12
CA MET A 189 -1.56 15.82 -12.56
C MET A 189 -1.64 15.49 -14.06
N GLY A 190 -0.89 16.16 -14.92
CA GLY A 190 -0.81 15.85 -16.35
C GLY A 190 -0.28 14.43 -16.60
N TRP A 191 0.72 14.00 -15.84
CA TRP A 191 1.25 12.64 -15.92
C TRP A 191 0.28 11.58 -15.36
N LEU A 192 -0.58 11.96 -14.41
CA LEU A 192 -1.56 11.10 -13.76
C LEU A 192 -2.79 10.80 -14.64
N LEU A 193 -3.19 11.78 -15.45
CA LEU A 193 -4.37 11.68 -16.33
C LEU A 193 -4.05 11.04 -17.69
N TRP A 194 -2.75 10.99 -18.05
CA TRP A 194 -2.28 10.42 -19.32
C TRP A 194 -2.00 8.91 -19.24
N LYS A 195 -2.00 8.27 -18.05
CA LYS A 195 -1.76 6.84 -17.85
C LYS A 195 -3.00 6.15 -17.29
#